data_37a489079f622c4243ab983cdba38036
#
_entry.id   37a489079f622c4243ab983cdba38036
#
_cell.length_a   1.000
_cell.length_b   1.000
_cell.length_c   1.000
_cell.angle_alpha   90.00
_cell.angle_beta   90.00
_cell.angle_gamma   90.00
#
_symmetry.space_group_name_H-M   'P 1'
#
loop_
_entity.id
_entity.type
_entity.pdbx_description
1 polymer ?
#
loop_
_entity_poly.entity_id
_entity_poly.type
_entity_poly.pdbx_seq_one_letter_code
_entity_poly.pdbx_strand_id
1 'polypeptide(L)'
;MFKIKFIDKEHREFFKEKYNSLQGYRKTDVYYLSLIYLLGIDENTRNNFNKIFDIDKGEINIEALHCPWQTSSSEKVTRLAFNLWNSCNYDSREDYFNDKYSSEYNPSNIFCCSYAPYFYEGIKLRFPEYTRTLQNELENE
;
A
#
# COMPACT_ATOMS: atom_id res chain seq x y z
N MET A 1 -6.22 -18.44 -8.67
CA MET A 1 -6.29 -17.34 -7.67
C MET A 1 -5.06 -17.34 -6.80
N PHE A 2 -4.50 -16.18 -6.53
CA PHE A 2 -3.33 -16.07 -5.67
C PHE A 2 -3.70 -16.27 -4.21
N LYS A 3 -2.82 -16.97 -3.50
CA LYS A 3 -2.90 -17.04 -2.06
C LYS A 3 -2.16 -15.81 -1.50
N ILE A 4 -2.91 -14.91 -0.88
CA ILE A 4 -2.35 -13.68 -0.30
C ILE A 4 -1.65 -14.02 1.01
N LYS A 5 -0.41 -13.53 1.16
CA LYS A 5 0.37 -13.69 2.39
C LYS A 5 0.18 -12.46 3.27
N PHE A 6 -0.08 -12.69 4.55
CA PHE A 6 -0.24 -11.62 5.54
C PHE A 6 0.87 -11.72 6.58
N ILE A 7 1.27 -10.56 7.13
CA ILE A 7 2.30 -10.54 8.16
C ILE A 7 1.84 -11.18 9.47
N ASP A 8 0.56 -11.01 9.79
CA ASP A 8 -0.04 -11.57 11.01
C ASP A 8 -1.56 -11.65 10.85
N LYS A 9 -2.22 -12.08 11.93
CA LYS A 9 -3.68 -12.23 11.98
C LYS A 9 -4.38 -10.87 11.84
N GLU A 10 -3.87 -9.86 12.50
CA GLU A 10 -4.43 -8.52 12.48
C GLU A 10 -4.42 -7.92 11.09
N HIS A 11 -3.35 -8.15 10.34
CA HIS A 11 -3.25 -7.72 8.95
C HIS A 11 -4.33 -8.38 8.08
N ARG A 12 -4.50 -9.70 8.24
CA ARG A 12 -5.50 -10.45 7.48
C ARG A 12 -6.91 -9.98 7.79
N GLU A 13 -7.22 -9.79 9.07
CA GLU A 13 -8.55 -9.35 9.49
C GLU A 13 -8.85 -7.94 9.02
N PHE A 14 -7.86 -7.04 9.06
CA PHE A 14 -8.00 -5.70 8.54
C PHE A 14 -8.31 -5.73 7.04
N PHE A 15 -7.55 -6.52 6.28
CA PHE A 15 -7.77 -6.63 4.84
C PHE A 15 -9.18 -7.14 4.54
N LYS A 16 -9.63 -8.17 5.24
CA LYS A 16 -10.96 -8.72 5.06
C LYS A 16 -12.05 -7.70 5.37
N GLU A 17 -11.91 -6.97 6.46
CA GLU A 17 -12.86 -5.93 6.85
C GLU A 17 -12.98 -4.86 5.78
N LYS A 18 -11.85 -4.32 5.33
CA LYS A 18 -11.86 -3.28 4.31
C LYS A 18 -12.34 -3.81 2.96
N TYR A 19 -11.93 -5.01 2.58
CA TYR A 19 -12.42 -5.65 1.37
C TYR A 19 -13.95 -5.80 1.38
N ASN A 20 -14.50 -6.26 2.51
CA ASN A 20 -15.95 -6.43 2.63
C ASN A 20 -16.71 -5.11 2.59
N SER A 21 -16.06 -4.00 2.92
CA SER A 21 -16.68 -2.67 2.84
C SER A 21 -16.70 -2.10 1.42
N LEU A 22 -15.88 -2.66 0.51
CA LEU A 22 -15.85 -2.23 -0.89
C LEU A 22 -17.13 -2.67 -1.61
N GLN A 23 -17.60 -1.84 -2.54
CA GLN A 23 -18.83 -2.13 -3.29
C GLN A 23 -18.55 -2.15 -4.78
N GLY A 24 -19.30 -3.01 -5.48
CA GLY A 24 -19.27 -3.09 -6.92
C GLY A 24 -17.89 -3.43 -7.46
N TYR A 25 -17.45 -2.68 -8.47
CA TYR A 25 -16.19 -2.91 -9.17
C TYR A 25 -14.96 -2.74 -8.28
N ARG A 26 -15.09 -2.02 -7.14
CA ARG A 26 -13.96 -1.79 -6.24
C ARG A 26 -13.43 -3.08 -5.63
N LYS A 27 -14.24 -4.12 -5.53
CA LYS A 27 -13.82 -5.42 -5.00
C LYS A 27 -12.80 -6.12 -5.89
N THR A 28 -12.73 -5.77 -7.17
CA THR A 28 -11.76 -6.35 -8.11
C THR A 28 -10.77 -5.31 -8.61
N ASP A 29 -10.84 -4.08 -8.09
CA ASP A 29 -9.97 -2.99 -8.49
C ASP A 29 -8.61 -3.15 -7.81
N VAL A 30 -7.57 -3.38 -8.62
CA VAL A 30 -6.21 -3.63 -8.12
C VAL A 30 -5.65 -2.45 -7.31
N TYR A 31 -6.09 -1.23 -7.60
CA TYR A 31 -5.67 -0.05 -6.83
C TYR A 31 -6.16 -0.11 -5.40
N TYR A 32 -7.44 -0.45 -5.19
CA TYR A 32 -8.01 -0.59 -3.85
C TYR A 32 -7.41 -1.78 -3.12
N LEU A 33 -7.28 -2.92 -3.79
CA LEU A 33 -6.77 -4.14 -3.14
C LEU A 33 -5.34 -3.96 -2.65
N SER A 34 -4.49 -3.37 -3.47
CA SER A 34 -3.09 -3.11 -3.09
C SER A 34 -3.00 -2.11 -1.95
N LEU A 35 -3.77 -1.03 -2.00
CA LEU A 35 -3.72 0.01 -0.98
C LEU A 35 -4.19 -0.51 0.38
N ILE A 36 -5.33 -1.20 0.45
CA ILE A 36 -5.82 -1.71 1.73
C ILE A 36 -4.91 -2.80 2.28
N TYR A 37 -4.30 -3.61 1.40
CA TYR A 37 -3.31 -4.60 1.84
C TYR A 37 -2.10 -3.92 2.49
N LEU A 38 -1.52 -2.94 1.81
CA LEU A 38 -0.32 -2.27 2.28
C LEU A 38 -0.56 -1.50 3.58
N LEU A 39 -1.65 -0.74 3.67
CA LEU A 39 -1.95 0.03 4.87
C LEU A 39 -2.30 -0.87 6.07
N GLY A 40 -2.59 -2.15 5.82
CA GLY A 40 -2.84 -3.13 6.87
C GLY A 40 -1.60 -3.75 7.47
N ILE A 41 -0.41 -3.57 6.86
CA ILE A 41 0.82 -4.21 7.31
C ILE A 41 1.25 -3.72 8.69
N ASP A 42 1.13 -2.43 8.94
CA ASP A 42 1.66 -1.74 10.12
C ASP A 42 0.53 -1.31 11.04
N GLU A 43 0.72 -1.47 12.35
CA GLU A 43 -0.28 -1.10 13.34
C GLU A 43 -0.67 0.38 13.26
N ASN A 44 0.31 1.26 13.06
CA ASN A 44 0.05 2.70 13.00
C ASN A 44 -0.76 3.08 11.78
N THR A 45 -0.48 2.48 10.63
CA THR A 45 -1.26 2.75 9.41
C THR A 45 -2.66 2.13 9.50
N ARG A 46 -2.79 0.94 10.11
CA ARG A 46 -4.12 0.36 10.35
C ARG A 46 -4.98 1.26 11.21
N ASN A 47 -4.43 1.72 12.33
CA ASN A 47 -5.18 2.51 13.30
C ASN A 47 -5.53 3.91 12.78
N ASN A 48 -4.82 4.38 11.78
CA ASN A 48 -5.01 5.71 11.20
C ASN A 48 -5.44 5.67 9.74
N PHE A 49 -6.02 4.55 9.31
CA PHE A 49 -6.40 4.33 7.91
C PHE A 49 -7.25 5.48 7.36
N ASN A 50 -8.25 5.92 8.11
CA ASN A 50 -9.15 6.97 7.64
C ASN A 50 -8.49 8.34 7.54
N LYS A 51 -7.35 8.54 8.22
CA LYS A 51 -6.56 9.77 8.10
C LYS A 51 -5.64 9.75 6.89
N ILE A 52 -5.33 8.55 6.39
CA ILE A 52 -4.43 8.36 5.24
C ILE A 52 -5.22 8.34 3.94
N PHE A 53 -6.37 7.71 3.94
CA PHE A 53 -7.14 7.45 2.73
C PHE A 53 -8.64 7.57 2.99
N ASP A 54 -9.32 8.33 2.13
CA ASP A 54 -10.78 8.41 2.13
C ASP A 54 -11.29 7.34 1.16
N ILE A 55 -11.80 6.24 1.72
CA ILE A 55 -12.21 5.08 0.93
C ILE A 55 -13.45 5.37 0.08
N ASP A 56 -14.32 6.27 0.54
CA ASP A 56 -15.53 6.62 -0.21
C ASP A 56 -15.22 7.48 -1.43
N LYS A 57 -14.30 8.44 -1.28
CA LYS A 57 -13.88 9.34 -2.36
C LYS A 57 -12.75 8.78 -3.21
N GLY A 58 -12.01 7.79 -2.69
CA GLY A 58 -10.83 7.28 -3.37
C GLY A 58 -9.69 8.30 -3.41
N GLU A 59 -9.45 9.00 -2.31
CA GLU A 59 -8.44 10.05 -2.23
C GLU A 59 -7.44 9.78 -1.12
N ILE A 60 -6.15 9.91 -1.44
CA ILE A 60 -5.09 9.86 -0.43
C ILE A 60 -4.94 11.23 0.22
N ASN A 61 -4.46 11.22 1.47
CA ASN A 61 -4.11 12.44 2.19
C ASN A 61 -2.59 12.47 2.37
N ILE A 62 -1.90 13.22 1.52
CA ILE A 62 -0.43 13.28 1.52
C ILE A 62 0.12 13.81 2.84
N GLU A 63 -0.63 14.68 3.53
CA GLU A 63 -0.20 15.26 4.80
C GLU A 63 -0.16 14.22 5.93
N ALA A 64 -0.77 13.05 5.73
CA ALA A 64 -0.65 11.96 6.69
C ALA A 64 0.80 11.50 6.91
N LEU A 65 1.69 11.73 5.93
CA LEU A 65 3.11 11.42 6.06
C LEU A 65 3.77 12.17 7.22
N HIS A 66 3.21 13.31 7.61
CA HIS A 66 3.82 14.19 8.63
C HIS A 66 3.12 14.10 9.98
N CYS A 67 2.20 13.16 10.15
CA CYS A 67 1.50 12.99 11.42
C CYS A 67 2.40 12.40 12.50
N PRO A 68 2.19 12.82 13.79
CA PRO A 68 3.06 12.36 14.87
C PRO A 68 3.08 10.85 15.12
N TRP A 69 2.04 10.12 14.71
CA TRP A 69 1.97 8.67 14.90
C TRP A 69 2.83 7.89 13.88
N GLN A 70 3.35 8.56 12.85
CA GLN A 70 4.22 7.89 11.87
C GLN A 70 5.56 7.49 12.49
N THR A 71 6.03 6.31 12.09
CA THR A 71 7.39 5.82 12.38
C THR A 71 8.14 5.72 11.06
N SER A 72 9.43 5.44 11.14
CA SER A 72 10.24 5.20 9.94
C SER A 72 9.63 4.11 9.06
N SER A 73 9.20 3.00 9.66
CA SER A 73 8.62 1.87 8.90
C SER A 73 7.23 2.19 8.38
N SER A 74 6.38 2.86 9.17
CA SER A 74 5.03 3.20 8.73
C SER A 74 5.04 4.24 7.62
N GLU A 75 6.02 5.14 7.59
CA GLU A 75 6.19 6.08 6.48
C GLU A 75 6.50 5.36 5.17
N LYS A 76 7.30 4.29 5.22
CA LYS A 76 7.60 3.48 4.04
C LYS A 76 6.34 2.78 3.51
N VAL A 77 5.54 2.23 4.42
CA VAL A 77 4.24 1.64 4.07
C VAL A 77 3.35 2.67 3.37
N THR A 78 3.24 3.86 3.96
CA THR A 78 2.38 4.92 3.46
C THR A 78 2.83 5.40 2.08
N ARG A 79 4.15 5.61 1.90
CA ARG A 79 4.69 6.05 0.61
C ARG A 79 4.46 5.01 -0.49
N LEU A 80 4.70 3.74 -0.19
CA LEU A 80 4.46 2.71 -1.21
C LEU A 80 2.97 2.64 -1.58
N ALA A 81 2.09 2.71 -0.59
CA ALA A 81 0.65 2.73 -0.84
C ALA A 81 0.26 3.91 -1.73
N PHE A 82 0.78 5.10 -1.45
CA PHE A 82 0.51 6.29 -2.27
C PHE A 82 1.04 6.15 -3.69
N ASN A 83 2.26 5.62 -3.82
CA ASN A 83 2.87 5.47 -5.14
C ASN A 83 2.10 4.49 -6.02
N LEU A 84 1.68 3.36 -5.46
CA LEU A 84 0.91 2.37 -6.21
C LEU A 84 -0.52 2.84 -6.49
N TRP A 85 -1.05 3.78 -5.68
CA TRP A 85 -2.40 4.30 -5.88
C TRP A 85 -2.46 5.27 -7.06
N ASN A 86 -1.61 6.29 -7.09
CA ASN A 86 -1.69 7.34 -8.11
C ASN A 86 -0.33 7.86 -8.57
N SER A 87 0.72 7.06 -8.43
CA SER A 87 2.09 7.43 -8.80
C SER A 87 2.68 8.58 -7.98
N CYS A 88 2.12 8.84 -6.79
CA CYS A 88 2.64 9.90 -5.91
C CYS A 88 4.11 9.65 -5.57
N ASN A 89 4.93 10.69 -5.70
CA ASN A 89 6.33 10.67 -5.32
C ASN A 89 6.75 12.00 -4.67
N TYR A 90 5.80 12.62 -3.98
CA TYR A 90 5.98 13.89 -3.27
C TYR A 90 5.73 13.69 -1.77
N ASP A 91 6.41 14.49 -0.95
CA ASP A 91 6.24 14.44 0.50
C ASP A 91 5.19 15.42 1.02
N SER A 92 4.73 16.36 0.20
CA SER A 92 3.73 17.34 0.58
C SER A 92 3.01 17.89 -0.66
N ARG A 93 1.88 18.57 -0.43
CA ARG A 93 1.16 19.27 -1.50
C ARG A 93 2.00 20.41 -2.08
N GLU A 94 2.78 21.10 -1.24
CA GLU A 94 3.69 22.14 -1.68
C GLU A 94 4.73 21.57 -2.63
N ASP A 95 5.32 20.43 -2.30
CA ASP A 95 6.30 19.77 -3.16
C ASP A 95 5.68 19.36 -4.50
N TYR A 96 4.43 18.89 -4.49
CA TYR A 96 3.70 18.58 -5.72
C TYR A 96 3.59 19.79 -6.64
N PHE A 97 3.18 20.94 -6.10
CA PHE A 97 3.04 22.17 -6.91
C PHE A 97 4.38 22.70 -7.41
N ASN A 98 5.48 22.38 -6.72
CA ASN A 98 6.82 22.81 -7.08
C ASN A 98 7.62 21.76 -7.87
N ASP A 99 6.99 20.65 -8.26
CA ASP A 99 7.63 19.51 -8.95
C ASP A 99 8.86 18.97 -8.20
N LYS A 100 8.80 19.00 -6.87
CA LYS A 100 9.91 18.54 -6.04
C LYS A 100 9.70 17.08 -5.62
N TYR A 101 10.32 16.17 -6.36
CA TYR A 101 10.25 14.73 -6.08
C TYR A 101 11.03 14.37 -4.83
N SER A 102 10.56 13.37 -4.09
CA SER A 102 11.23 12.86 -2.91
C SER A 102 11.94 11.55 -3.23
N SER A 103 13.22 11.47 -2.89
CA SER A 103 14.01 10.24 -3.05
C SER A 103 13.54 9.13 -2.11
N GLU A 104 12.74 9.47 -1.08
CA GLU A 104 12.22 8.49 -0.14
C GLU A 104 11.26 7.49 -0.80
N TYR A 105 10.75 7.80 -1.99
CA TYR A 105 9.92 6.89 -2.78
C TYR A 105 10.74 5.89 -3.60
N ASN A 106 12.06 6.06 -3.68
CA ASN A 106 12.90 5.13 -4.44
C ASN A 106 12.86 3.73 -3.80
N PRO A 107 12.88 2.66 -4.61
CA PRO A 107 12.84 1.29 -4.07
C PRO A 107 13.92 1.01 -3.03
N SER A 108 15.13 1.56 -3.21
CA SER A 108 16.22 1.38 -2.24
C SER A 108 15.90 1.98 -0.87
N ASN A 109 15.04 3.00 -0.80
CA ASN A 109 14.62 3.61 0.45
C ASN A 109 13.37 2.95 1.02
N ILE A 110 12.42 2.57 0.17
CA ILE A 110 11.18 1.92 0.62
C ILE A 110 11.45 0.50 1.12
N PHE A 111 12.24 -0.29 0.37
CA PHE A 111 12.43 -1.70 0.68
C PHE A 111 13.50 -1.98 1.72
N CYS A 112 14.09 -0.94 2.29
CA CYS A 112 15.13 -1.07 3.33
C CYS A 112 14.48 -1.20 4.73
N CYS A 113 13.64 -2.23 4.90
CA CYS A 113 13.00 -2.54 6.19
C CYS A 113 12.47 -3.97 6.19
N SER A 114 12.06 -4.44 7.38
CA SER A 114 11.57 -5.81 7.56
C SER A 114 10.24 -6.08 6.88
N TYR A 115 9.50 -5.06 6.47
CA TYR A 115 8.24 -5.22 5.75
C TYR A 115 8.41 -5.55 4.27
N ALA A 116 9.65 -5.54 3.75
CA ALA A 116 9.91 -5.72 2.32
C ALA A 116 9.22 -6.92 1.67
N PRO A 117 9.19 -8.13 2.30
CA PRO A 117 8.48 -9.26 1.70
C PRO A 117 6.99 -8.98 1.47
N TYR A 118 6.37 -8.19 2.34
CA TYR A 118 4.96 -7.84 2.23
C TYR A 118 4.73 -6.68 1.27
N PHE A 119 5.72 -5.80 1.12
CA PHE A 119 5.69 -4.80 0.04
C PHE A 119 5.64 -5.47 -1.32
N TYR A 120 6.42 -6.53 -1.49
CA TYR A 120 6.38 -7.32 -2.72
C TYR A 120 5.01 -7.95 -2.94
N GLU A 121 4.37 -8.45 -1.89
CA GLU A 121 3.02 -8.99 -1.97
C GLU A 121 2.02 -7.92 -2.43
N GLY A 122 2.14 -6.69 -1.92
CA GLY A 122 1.33 -5.56 -2.37
C GLY A 122 1.53 -5.23 -3.84
N ILE A 123 2.77 -5.32 -4.32
CA ILE A 123 3.08 -5.12 -5.74
C ILE A 123 2.42 -6.19 -6.60
N LYS A 124 2.41 -7.45 -6.16
CA LYS A 124 1.72 -8.52 -6.90
C LYS A 124 0.22 -8.27 -7.00
N LEU A 125 -0.40 -7.74 -5.95
CA LEU A 125 -1.82 -7.36 -5.99
C LEU A 125 -2.08 -6.22 -6.97
N ARG A 126 -1.15 -5.27 -7.05
CA ARG A 126 -1.29 -4.10 -7.94
C ARG A 126 -1.04 -4.46 -9.40
N PHE A 127 -0.11 -5.38 -9.67
CA PHE A 127 0.32 -5.74 -11.01
C PHE A 127 0.22 -7.27 -11.24
N PRO A 128 -1.00 -7.84 -11.14
CA PRO A 128 -1.13 -9.30 -11.27
C PRO A 128 -0.73 -9.84 -12.64
N GLU A 129 -0.89 -9.06 -13.72
CA GLU A 129 -0.50 -9.49 -15.07
C GLU A 129 1.00 -9.72 -15.20
N TYR A 130 1.79 -8.94 -14.48
CA TYR A 130 3.26 -8.98 -14.61
C TYR A 130 3.93 -9.89 -13.60
N THR A 131 3.22 -10.32 -12.56
CA THR A 131 3.79 -11.14 -11.48
C THR A 131 3.24 -12.56 -11.45
N ARG A 132 2.09 -12.79 -12.07
CA ARG A 132 1.38 -14.06 -12.06
C ARG A 132 2.14 -15.19 -12.74
N THR A 133 2.72 -14.89 -13.91
CA THR A 133 3.44 -15.90 -14.70
C THR A 133 4.60 -16.50 -13.92
N LEU A 134 5.42 -15.65 -13.31
CA LEU A 134 6.57 -16.10 -12.52
C LEU A 134 6.12 -16.97 -11.35
N GLN A 135 5.06 -16.58 -10.67
CA GLN A 135 4.53 -17.34 -9.54
C GLN A 135 4.03 -18.71 -9.99
N ASN A 136 3.32 -18.77 -11.11
CA ASN A 136 2.81 -20.02 -11.66
C ASN A 136 3.95 -20.98 -12.05
N GLU A 137 5.03 -20.46 -12.62
CA GLU A 137 6.20 -21.24 -12.95
C GLU A 137 6.80 -21.89 -11.72
N LEU A 138 6.91 -21.14 -10.63
CA LEU A 138 7.46 -21.68 -9.37
C LEU A 138 6.55 -22.73 -8.75
N GLU A 139 5.25 -22.56 -8.84
CA GLU A 139 4.27 -23.52 -8.28
C GLU A 139 4.22 -24.84 -9.06
N ASN A 140 4.60 -24.82 -10.34
CA ASN A 140 4.58 -26.01 -11.18
C ASN A 140 5.87 -26.83 -11.14
N GLU A 141 6.89 -26.34 -10.45
CA GLU A 141 8.11 -27.09 -10.21
C GLU A 141 7.97 -28.06 -9.02
#